data_a7c7d9cfb80c4cf1b2abf504702682c6
#
_entry.id   a7c7d9cfb80c4cf1b2abf504702682c6
#
_cell.length_a   1.000
_cell.length_b   1.000
_cell.length_c   1.000
_cell.angle_alpha   90.00
_cell.angle_beta   90.00
_cell.angle_gamma   90.00
#
_symmetry.space_group_name_H-M   'P 1'
#
loop_
_entity.id
_entity.type
_entity.pdbx_description
1 polymer ?
#
loop_
_entity_poly.entity_id
_entity_poly.type
_entity_poly.pdbx_seq_one_letter_code
_entity_poly.pdbx_strand_id
1 'polypeptide(L)'
;MSAQLPASIPSPSSAVWQLGPIPIRAYALCILAGILVAIWVGNRRWIARGGAPGVVGDIAVWAVPFGIVGARLYHVATDWESYFGPGADPVDALKIWQGGLGVWGAIAMGALGGWIGAKRRGIPLPPLADALAPGIVLAQAIGRFGNWFNQELFGRPTDLPWGLEIDPEFRPDRYADVETFHPTFLYEALWCVAVALILVWADRRFRMGHGRVFALYVALYTLGRSYIETLRVDPAREVLGLRLNVWTSVVLFAAAVIYIVVSARMRPGREVLGQPPPEPEPALAPADDIEHQKP
;
A
#
# COMPACT_ATOMS: atom_id res chain seq x y z
N MET A 1 44.92 -11.15 -12.34
CA MET A 1 43.79 -10.30 -12.71
C MET A 1 42.62 -10.64 -11.76
N SER A 2 42.50 -9.89 -10.67
CA SER A 2 41.33 -9.99 -9.78
C SER A 2 40.16 -9.38 -10.54
N ALA A 3 39.16 -10.20 -10.88
CA ALA A 3 37.88 -9.72 -11.38
C ALA A 3 37.28 -8.84 -10.26
N GLN A 4 37.38 -7.55 -10.40
CA GLN A 4 36.56 -6.62 -9.63
C GLN A 4 35.13 -6.92 -10.06
N LEU A 5 34.37 -7.55 -9.18
CA LEU A 5 32.93 -7.61 -9.31
C LEU A 5 32.43 -6.16 -9.42
N PRO A 6 31.53 -5.85 -10.36
CA PRO A 6 30.97 -4.51 -10.45
C PRO A 6 30.41 -4.15 -9.07
N ALA A 7 30.97 -3.08 -8.49
CA ALA A 7 30.63 -2.64 -7.14
C ALA A 7 29.33 -1.80 -7.12
N SER A 8 28.42 -2.03 -8.05
CA SER A 8 27.19 -1.22 -8.24
C SER A 8 26.06 -2.07 -8.81
N ILE A 9 24.83 -1.62 -8.58
CA ILE A 9 23.63 -2.20 -9.18
C ILE A 9 23.35 -1.46 -10.47
N PRO A 10 23.43 -2.11 -11.65
CA PRO A 10 23.14 -1.44 -12.91
C PRO A 10 21.64 -1.10 -13.02
N SER A 11 21.34 0.02 -13.62
CA SER A 11 19.97 0.34 -14.04
C SER A 11 19.58 -0.40 -15.31
N PRO A 12 18.30 -0.76 -15.48
CA PRO A 12 17.82 -1.38 -16.71
C PRO A 12 17.96 -0.44 -17.91
N SER A 13 18.43 -0.96 -19.03
CA SER A 13 18.62 -0.20 -20.27
C SER A 13 17.29 0.24 -20.94
N SER A 14 16.15 -0.29 -20.52
CA SER A 14 14.84 0.09 -21.03
C SER A 14 13.74 -0.13 -20.00
N ALA A 15 12.87 0.85 -19.86
CA ALA A 15 11.66 0.78 -19.04
C ALA A 15 10.39 0.47 -19.88
N VAL A 16 10.50 0.49 -21.22
CA VAL A 16 9.37 0.34 -22.14
C VAL A 16 9.75 -0.57 -23.30
N TRP A 17 8.94 -1.57 -23.56
CA TRP A 17 9.06 -2.44 -24.73
C TRP A 17 7.90 -2.24 -25.68
N GLN A 18 8.15 -2.23 -26.98
CA GLN A 18 7.10 -2.10 -27.99
C GLN A 18 6.61 -3.48 -28.44
N LEU A 19 5.32 -3.74 -28.27
CA LEU A 19 4.64 -4.89 -28.84
C LEU A 19 3.71 -4.40 -29.96
N GLY A 20 4.27 -4.24 -31.15
CA GLY A 20 3.59 -3.54 -32.25
C GLY A 20 3.32 -2.08 -31.85
N PRO A 21 2.09 -1.58 -31.96
CA PRO A 21 1.74 -0.21 -31.59
C PRO A 21 1.56 0.00 -30.06
N ILE A 22 1.65 -1.05 -29.25
CA ILE A 22 1.34 -1.02 -27.82
C ILE A 22 2.64 -0.93 -27.01
N PRO A 23 2.86 0.17 -26.26
CA PRO A 23 3.99 0.28 -25.34
C PRO A 23 3.71 -0.52 -24.05
N ILE A 24 4.54 -1.51 -23.76
CA ILE A 24 4.52 -2.26 -22.51
C ILE A 24 5.52 -1.63 -21.55
N ARG A 25 5.02 -1.03 -20.48
CA ARG A 25 5.83 -0.37 -19.46
C ARG A 25 6.15 -1.35 -18.32
N ALA A 26 7.43 -1.48 -17.97
CA ALA A 26 7.87 -2.30 -16.85
C ALA A 26 7.13 -1.94 -15.54
N TYR A 27 6.95 -0.64 -15.30
CA TYR A 27 6.21 -0.15 -14.13
C TYR A 27 4.78 -0.70 -14.06
N ALA A 28 4.05 -0.71 -15.18
CA ALA A 28 2.70 -1.27 -15.25
C ALA A 28 2.68 -2.78 -14.98
N LEU A 29 3.69 -3.51 -15.47
CA LEU A 29 3.84 -4.95 -15.18
C LEU A 29 4.11 -5.20 -13.70
N CYS A 30 4.95 -4.39 -13.05
CA CYS A 30 5.19 -4.48 -11.61
C CYS A 30 3.90 -4.21 -10.80
N ILE A 31 3.12 -3.21 -11.17
CA ILE A 31 1.83 -2.93 -10.52
C ILE A 31 0.86 -4.11 -10.70
N LEU A 32 0.73 -4.65 -11.92
CA LEU A 32 -0.13 -5.80 -12.18
C LEU A 32 0.30 -7.02 -11.38
N ALA A 33 1.59 -7.35 -11.37
CA ALA A 33 2.14 -8.44 -10.56
C ALA A 33 1.86 -8.22 -9.07
N GLY A 34 2.03 -6.99 -8.58
CA GLY A 34 1.70 -6.60 -7.21
C GLY A 34 0.22 -6.84 -6.87
N ILE A 35 -0.70 -6.43 -7.74
CA ILE A 35 -2.14 -6.66 -7.56
C ILE A 35 -2.44 -8.15 -7.48
N LEU A 36 -1.89 -8.96 -8.38
CA LEU A 36 -2.10 -10.42 -8.39
C LEU A 36 -1.58 -11.07 -7.10
N VAL A 37 -0.40 -10.66 -6.62
CA VAL A 37 0.17 -11.12 -5.35
C VAL A 37 -0.70 -10.70 -4.17
N ALA A 38 -1.19 -9.45 -4.15
CA ALA A 38 -2.09 -8.97 -3.09
C ALA A 38 -3.38 -9.79 -3.03
N ILE A 39 -4.00 -10.06 -4.17
CA ILE A 39 -5.22 -10.88 -4.26
C ILE A 39 -4.93 -12.32 -3.80
N TRP A 40 -3.86 -12.92 -4.29
CA TRP A 40 -3.50 -14.31 -3.96
C TRP A 40 -3.19 -14.50 -2.47
N VAL A 41 -2.31 -13.64 -1.90
CA VAL A 41 -1.96 -13.70 -0.47
C VAL A 41 -3.18 -13.36 0.39
N GLY A 42 -3.91 -12.30 0.03
CA GLY A 42 -5.10 -11.88 0.73
C GLY A 42 -6.18 -12.95 0.78
N ASN A 43 -6.46 -13.61 -0.37
CA ASN A 43 -7.46 -14.69 -0.45
C ASN A 43 -7.05 -15.89 0.39
N ARG A 44 -5.77 -16.33 0.34
CA ARG A 44 -5.27 -17.42 1.20
C ARG A 44 -5.43 -17.11 2.67
N ARG A 45 -5.13 -15.87 3.08
CA ARG A 45 -5.25 -15.45 4.46
C ARG A 45 -6.71 -15.27 4.89
N TRP A 46 -7.57 -14.79 3.99
CA TRP A 46 -8.99 -14.67 4.23
C TRP A 46 -9.63 -16.03 4.51
N ILE A 47 -9.35 -17.03 3.66
CA ILE A 47 -9.80 -18.41 3.85
C ILE A 47 -9.25 -19.00 5.16
N ALA A 48 -7.96 -18.78 5.47
CA ALA A 48 -7.36 -19.24 6.72
C ALA A 48 -7.95 -18.61 7.98
N ARG A 49 -8.67 -17.49 7.85
CA ARG A 49 -9.44 -16.84 8.92
C ARG A 49 -10.91 -17.29 8.99
N GLY A 50 -11.32 -18.23 8.14
CA GLY A 50 -12.70 -18.74 8.07
C GLY A 50 -13.60 -18.02 7.07
N GLY A 51 -13.04 -17.14 6.23
CA GLY A 51 -13.77 -16.46 5.17
C GLY A 51 -14.03 -17.36 3.97
N ALA A 52 -15.11 -17.10 3.23
CA ALA A 52 -15.47 -17.86 2.04
C ALA A 52 -14.45 -17.62 0.88
N PRO A 53 -14.09 -18.66 0.11
CA PRO A 53 -13.22 -18.53 -1.04
C PRO A 53 -13.83 -17.61 -2.11
N GLY A 54 -12.98 -16.90 -2.88
CA GLY A 54 -13.40 -16.02 -3.97
C GLY A 54 -13.75 -14.58 -3.55
N VAL A 55 -14.11 -14.35 -2.28
CA VAL A 55 -14.52 -13.04 -1.77
C VAL A 55 -13.50 -11.94 -2.07
N VAL A 56 -12.22 -12.21 -1.88
CA VAL A 56 -11.17 -11.21 -2.14
C VAL A 56 -11.09 -10.85 -3.63
N GLY A 57 -11.28 -11.81 -4.53
CA GLY A 57 -11.36 -11.57 -5.97
C GLY A 57 -12.55 -10.69 -6.33
N ASP A 58 -13.73 -10.99 -5.79
CA ASP A 58 -14.95 -10.20 -6.03
C ASP A 58 -14.81 -8.75 -5.54
N ILE A 59 -14.13 -8.54 -4.40
CA ILE A 59 -13.85 -7.20 -3.88
C ILE A 59 -12.83 -6.50 -4.77
N ALA A 60 -11.82 -7.21 -5.28
CA ALA A 60 -10.82 -6.66 -6.18
C ALA A 60 -11.43 -6.13 -7.49
N VAL A 61 -12.50 -6.75 -7.99
CA VAL A 61 -13.27 -6.27 -9.17
C VAL A 61 -13.83 -4.84 -8.95
N TRP A 62 -14.07 -4.45 -7.71
CA TRP A 62 -14.44 -3.08 -7.36
C TRP A 62 -13.23 -2.21 -7.04
N ALA A 63 -12.33 -2.71 -6.21
CA ALA A 63 -11.19 -1.93 -5.71
C ALA A 63 -10.23 -1.50 -6.84
N VAL A 64 -9.94 -2.39 -7.79
CA VAL A 64 -8.94 -2.13 -8.84
C VAL A 64 -9.44 -1.08 -9.84
N PRO A 65 -10.63 -1.19 -10.48
CA PRO A 65 -11.12 -0.17 -11.40
C PRO A 65 -11.31 1.20 -10.72
N PHE A 66 -11.87 1.22 -9.50
CA PHE A 66 -12.01 2.45 -8.73
C PHE A 66 -10.65 3.09 -8.45
N GLY A 67 -9.65 2.27 -8.08
CA GLY A 67 -8.29 2.75 -7.86
C GLY A 67 -7.66 3.35 -9.11
N ILE A 68 -7.82 2.74 -10.27
CA ILE A 68 -7.32 3.25 -11.56
C ILE A 68 -8.00 4.58 -11.91
N VAL A 69 -9.33 4.64 -11.82
CA VAL A 69 -10.08 5.86 -12.10
C VAL A 69 -9.68 6.97 -11.12
N GLY A 70 -9.59 6.64 -9.83
CA GLY A 70 -9.18 7.60 -8.80
C GLY A 70 -7.77 8.13 -9.02
N ALA A 71 -6.83 7.25 -9.40
CA ALA A 71 -5.46 7.65 -9.73
C ALA A 71 -5.43 8.66 -10.87
N ARG A 72 -6.23 8.42 -11.92
CA ARG A 72 -6.31 9.33 -13.07
C ARG A 72 -6.97 10.64 -12.72
N LEU A 73 -8.10 10.62 -12.02
CA LEU A 73 -8.81 11.84 -11.59
C LEU A 73 -7.93 12.73 -10.71
N TYR A 74 -7.21 12.12 -9.76
CA TYR A 74 -6.29 12.86 -8.91
C TYR A 74 -5.16 13.52 -9.72
N HIS A 75 -4.54 12.78 -10.65
CA HIS A 75 -3.47 13.33 -11.50
C HIS A 75 -3.98 14.46 -12.36
N VAL A 76 -5.11 14.28 -13.06
CA VAL A 76 -5.71 15.33 -13.89
C VAL A 76 -6.06 16.57 -13.07
N ALA A 77 -6.53 16.41 -11.84
CA ALA A 77 -6.84 17.54 -10.97
C ALA A 77 -5.60 18.28 -10.44
N THR A 78 -4.48 17.56 -10.22
CA THR A 78 -3.23 18.16 -9.71
C THR A 78 -2.32 18.70 -10.80
N ASP A 79 -2.49 18.25 -12.03
CA ASP A 79 -1.74 18.66 -13.22
C ASP A 79 -2.71 19.15 -14.33
N TRP A 80 -3.62 20.01 -13.92
CA TRP A 80 -4.72 20.50 -14.77
C TRP A 80 -4.24 21.17 -16.08
N GLU A 81 -3.17 21.94 -16.00
CA GLU A 81 -2.65 22.70 -17.14
C GLU A 81 -2.19 21.79 -18.29
N SER A 82 -1.67 20.61 -17.99
CA SER A 82 -1.24 19.62 -18.98
C SER A 82 -2.40 19.06 -19.82
N TYR A 83 -3.65 19.18 -19.35
CA TYR A 83 -4.83 18.61 -20.00
C TYR A 83 -5.80 19.67 -20.55
N PHE A 84 -5.87 20.83 -19.88
CA PHE A 84 -6.86 21.87 -20.19
C PHE A 84 -6.21 23.26 -20.38
N GLY A 85 -4.88 23.34 -20.36
CA GLY A 85 -4.14 24.58 -20.64
C GLY A 85 -4.11 24.94 -22.11
N PRO A 86 -3.54 26.09 -22.45
CA PRO A 86 -3.41 26.53 -23.86
C PRO A 86 -2.61 25.54 -24.70
N GLY A 87 -3.23 24.98 -25.74
CA GLY A 87 -2.60 24.00 -26.64
C GLY A 87 -2.66 22.55 -26.18
N ALA A 88 -3.27 22.26 -25.04
CA ALA A 88 -3.50 20.90 -24.56
C ALA A 88 -4.74 20.27 -25.21
N ASP A 89 -4.77 18.93 -25.27
CA ASP A 89 -5.94 18.16 -25.73
C ASP A 89 -6.65 17.53 -24.52
N PRO A 90 -7.89 17.94 -24.17
CA PRO A 90 -8.66 17.35 -23.07
C PRO A 90 -8.85 15.83 -23.18
N VAL A 91 -8.80 15.27 -24.40
CA VAL A 91 -8.93 13.81 -24.62
C VAL A 91 -7.76 13.06 -24.00
N ASP A 92 -6.59 13.69 -23.84
CA ASP A 92 -5.43 13.10 -23.18
C ASP A 92 -5.73 12.75 -21.71
N ALA A 93 -6.69 13.40 -21.07
CA ALA A 93 -7.16 13.02 -19.72
C ALA A 93 -7.72 11.59 -19.66
N LEU A 94 -8.15 11.01 -20.77
CA LEU A 94 -8.67 9.62 -20.84
C LEU A 94 -7.58 8.59 -21.17
N LYS A 95 -6.41 9.03 -21.65
CA LYS A 95 -5.32 8.17 -22.12
C LYS A 95 -4.46 7.65 -20.97
N ILE A 96 -5.02 6.77 -20.11
CA ILE A 96 -4.33 6.19 -18.94
C ILE A 96 -3.05 5.42 -19.27
N TRP A 97 -2.94 4.90 -20.50
CA TRP A 97 -1.76 4.16 -20.99
C TRP A 97 -0.53 5.05 -21.24
N GLN A 98 -0.71 6.35 -21.30
CA GLN A 98 0.40 7.31 -21.41
C GLN A 98 1.08 7.59 -20.06
N GLY A 99 0.50 7.13 -18.96
CA GLY A 99 0.96 7.41 -17.58
C GLY A 99 0.08 8.47 -16.91
N GLY A 100 0.62 9.15 -15.90
CA GLY A 100 -0.14 10.15 -15.14
C GLY A 100 -1.21 9.53 -14.25
N LEU A 101 -0.75 8.76 -13.25
CA LEU A 101 -1.59 8.11 -12.24
C LEU A 101 -1.14 8.53 -10.84
N GLY A 102 -1.98 9.25 -10.12
CA GLY A 102 -1.65 9.77 -8.79
C GLY A 102 -1.97 8.75 -7.68
N VAL A 103 -0.97 8.44 -6.86
CA VAL A 103 -1.08 7.42 -5.80
C VAL A 103 -2.16 7.72 -4.77
N TRP A 104 -2.36 8.97 -4.40
CA TRP A 104 -3.37 9.37 -3.42
C TRP A 104 -4.80 9.11 -3.91
N GLY A 105 -5.05 9.38 -5.18
CA GLY A 105 -6.32 9.04 -5.82
C GLY A 105 -6.54 7.53 -5.91
N ALA A 106 -5.48 6.77 -6.23
CA ALA A 106 -5.55 5.31 -6.24
C ALA A 106 -5.92 4.74 -4.87
N ILE A 107 -5.30 5.23 -3.79
CA ILE A 107 -5.58 4.78 -2.42
C ILE A 107 -7.01 5.13 -2.00
N ALA A 108 -7.42 6.39 -2.16
CA ALA A 108 -8.73 6.86 -1.73
C ALA A 108 -9.88 6.12 -2.46
N MET A 109 -9.82 6.12 -3.79
CA MET A 109 -10.88 5.49 -4.59
C MET A 109 -10.78 3.96 -4.57
N GLY A 110 -9.59 3.38 -4.50
CA GLY A 110 -9.42 1.94 -4.30
C GLY A 110 -9.99 1.46 -2.96
N ALA A 111 -9.79 2.21 -1.89
CA ALA A 111 -10.41 1.94 -0.59
C ALA A 111 -11.95 2.07 -0.65
N LEU A 112 -12.46 3.09 -1.34
CA LEU A 112 -13.90 3.26 -1.56
C LEU A 112 -14.49 2.07 -2.36
N GLY A 113 -13.86 1.67 -3.46
CA GLY A 113 -14.27 0.50 -4.24
C GLY A 113 -14.23 -0.78 -3.41
N GLY A 114 -13.17 -0.99 -2.62
CA GLY A 114 -13.05 -2.11 -1.70
C GLY A 114 -14.14 -2.12 -0.63
N TRP A 115 -14.49 -0.96 -0.08
CA TRP A 115 -15.60 -0.82 0.86
C TRP A 115 -16.95 -1.15 0.22
N ILE A 116 -17.22 -0.64 -1.00
CA ILE A 116 -18.44 -0.95 -1.75
C ILE A 116 -18.54 -2.46 -2.01
N GLY A 117 -17.47 -3.09 -2.47
CA GLY A 117 -17.41 -4.53 -2.71
C GLY A 117 -17.66 -5.34 -1.44
N ALA A 118 -17.03 -4.97 -0.33
CA ALA A 118 -17.20 -5.60 0.97
C ALA A 118 -18.65 -5.42 1.50
N LYS A 119 -19.20 -4.20 1.42
CA LYS A 119 -20.57 -3.90 1.85
C LYS A 119 -21.62 -4.70 1.08
N ARG A 120 -21.45 -4.84 -0.25
CA ARG A 120 -22.35 -5.63 -1.11
C ARG A 120 -22.35 -7.13 -0.76
N ARG A 121 -21.25 -7.61 -0.19
CA ARG A 121 -21.09 -9.00 0.27
C ARG A 121 -21.39 -9.20 1.77
N GLY A 122 -21.77 -8.14 2.49
CA GLY A 122 -21.98 -8.20 3.94
C GLY A 122 -20.70 -8.48 4.73
N ILE A 123 -19.52 -8.18 4.15
CA ILE A 123 -18.21 -8.46 4.76
C ILE A 123 -17.78 -7.27 5.63
N PRO A 124 -17.46 -7.47 6.91
CA PRO A 124 -16.91 -6.43 7.75
C PRO A 124 -15.46 -6.07 7.31
N LEU A 125 -15.18 -4.76 7.24
CA LEU A 125 -13.87 -4.28 6.76
C LEU A 125 -12.68 -4.67 7.64
N PRO A 126 -12.74 -4.63 8.99
CA PRO A 126 -11.56 -4.89 9.81
C PRO A 126 -10.90 -6.26 9.57
N PRO A 127 -11.63 -7.41 9.60
CA PRO A 127 -11.03 -8.70 9.31
C PRO A 127 -10.55 -8.84 7.86
N LEU A 128 -11.24 -8.21 6.91
CA LEU A 128 -10.81 -8.16 5.52
C LEU A 128 -9.47 -7.41 5.38
N ALA A 129 -9.35 -6.22 5.97
CA ALA A 129 -8.13 -5.43 5.96
C ALA A 129 -6.96 -6.19 6.61
N ASP A 130 -7.20 -6.89 7.72
CA ASP A 130 -6.21 -7.75 8.37
C ASP A 130 -5.75 -8.91 7.47
N ALA A 131 -6.65 -9.49 6.70
CA ALA A 131 -6.29 -10.53 5.74
C ALA A 131 -5.46 -10.00 4.58
N LEU A 132 -5.79 -8.80 4.08
CA LEU A 132 -5.16 -8.18 2.92
C LEU A 132 -3.79 -7.53 3.24
N ALA A 133 -3.56 -7.06 4.46
CA ALA A 133 -2.40 -6.26 4.83
C ALA A 133 -1.04 -6.83 4.37
N PRO A 134 -0.70 -8.13 4.59
CA PRO A 134 0.57 -8.68 4.10
C PRO A 134 0.65 -8.75 2.57
N GLY A 135 -0.48 -8.96 1.88
CA GLY A 135 -0.53 -8.94 0.42
C GLY A 135 -0.32 -7.54 -0.14
N ILE A 136 -0.90 -6.52 0.49
CA ILE A 136 -0.75 -5.11 0.09
C ILE A 136 0.71 -4.67 0.22
N VAL A 137 1.37 -4.95 1.34
CA VAL A 137 2.76 -4.54 1.52
C VAL A 137 3.72 -5.31 0.60
N LEU A 138 3.42 -6.57 0.24
CA LEU A 138 4.19 -7.29 -0.80
C LEU A 138 3.97 -6.68 -2.18
N ALA A 139 2.76 -6.24 -2.51
CA ALA A 139 2.50 -5.52 -3.74
C ALA A 139 3.30 -4.20 -3.81
N GLN A 140 3.43 -3.49 -2.70
CA GLN A 140 4.29 -2.31 -2.61
C GLN A 140 5.76 -2.67 -2.85
N ALA A 141 6.27 -3.76 -2.27
CA ALA A 141 7.63 -4.24 -2.53
C ALA A 141 7.88 -4.46 -4.03
N ILE A 142 6.94 -5.13 -4.73
CA ILE A 142 7.03 -5.39 -6.16
C ILE A 142 6.95 -4.09 -6.96
N GLY A 143 6.06 -3.17 -6.55
CA GLY A 143 5.91 -1.86 -7.21
C GLY A 143 7.20 -1.02 -7.19
N ARG A 144 8.08 -1.18 -6.18
CA ARG A 144 9.38 -0.48 -6.11
C ARG A 144 10.33 -0.85 -7.25
N PHE A 145 10.23 -2.04 -7.80
CA PHE A 145 10.99 -2.40 -9.00
C PHE A 145 10.57 -1.58 -10.22
N GLY A 146 9.33 -1.09 -10.28
CA GLY A 146 8.91 -0.11 -11.29
C GLY A 146 9.74 1.18 -11.23
N ASN A 147 10.08 1.68 -10.03
CA ASN A 147 10.95 2.84 -9.87
C ASN A 147 12.39 2.57 -10.33
N TRP A 148 12.89 1.35 -10.13
CA TRP A 148 14.19 0.91 -10.65
C TRP A 148 14.22 0.95 -12.19
N PHE A 149 13.19 0.42 -12.85
CA PHE A 149 13.08 0.49 -14.31
C PHE A 149 13.00 1.92 -14.83
N ASN A 150 12.30 2.80 -14.12
CA ASN A 150 12.16 4.22 -14.49
C ASN A 150 13.35 5.08 -14.05
N GLN A 151 14.34 4.54 -13.35
CA GLN A 151 15.47 5.28 -12.79
C GLN A 151 15.04 6.52 -12.00
N GLU A 152 14.01 6.36 -11.15
CA GLU A 152 13.40 7.46 -10.39
C GLU A 152 13.42 7.20 -8.89
N LEU A 153 13.25 8.27 -8.09
CA LEU A 153 13.09 8.21 -6.64
C LEU A 153 14.28 7.62 -5.89
N PHE A 154 15.47 7.62 -6.48
CA PHE A 154 16.71 7.16 -5.85
C PHE A 154 17.16 8.11 -4.72
N GLY A 155 18.17 7.67 -3.94
CA GLY A 155 18.66 8.39 -2.78
C GLY A 155 19.84 9.30 -3.10
N ARG A 156 20.54 9.77 -2.05
CA ARG A 156 21.74 10.61 -2.16
C ARG A 156 22.86 9.86 -2.87
N PRO A 157 23.89 10.59 -3.38
CA PRO A 157 25.13 10.01 -3.83
C PRO A 157 25.73 9.04 -2.82
N THR A 158 26.32 7.93 -3.29
CA THR A 158 26.96 6.95 -2.41
C THR A 158 28.10 6.22 -3.11
N ASP A 159 29.14 5.90 -2.38
CA ASP A 159 30.27 5.06 -2.82
C ASP A 159 30.15 3.61 -2.31
N LEU A 160 28.98 3.24 -1.77
CA LEU A 160 28.73 1.90 -1.27
C LEU A 160 28.76 0.86 -2.41
N PRO A 161 29.26 -0.37 -2.14
CA PRO A 161 29.39 -1.41 -3.18
C PRO A 161 28.07 -1.91 -3.76
N TRP A 162 26.94 -1.44 -3.28
CA TRP A 162 25.60 -1.70 -3.82
C TRP A 162 24.90 -0.39 -4.27
N GLY A 163 25.68 0.65 -4.59
CA GLY A 163 25.14 1.88 -5.19
C GLY A 163 24.40 1.57 -6.49
N LEU A 164 23.31 2.28 -6.74
CA LEU A 164 22.54 2.19 -7.97
C LEU A 164 23.14 3.13 -9.01
N GLU A 165 23.50 2.60 -10.15
CA GLU A 165 23.91 3.40 -11.31
C GLU A 165 22.69 4.09 -11.90
N ILE A 166 22.80 5.40 -12.17
CA ILE A 166 21.76 6.18 -12.81
C ILE A 166 22.31 6.79 -14.08
N ASP A 167 21.61 6.62 -15.18
CA ASP A 167 21.99 7.19 -16.48
C ASP A 167 22.02 8.73 -16.43
N PRO A 168 22.94 9.40 -17.15
CA PRO A 168 23.12 10.85 -17.07
C PRO A 168 21.81 11.66 -17.27
N GLU A 169 20.91 11.19 -18.13
CA GLU A 169 19.66 11.86 -18.45
C GLU A 169 18.63 11.87 -17.29
N PHE A 170 18.77 10.96 -16.31
CA PHE A 170 17.89 10.87 -15.13
C PHE A 170 18.49 11.52 -13.88
N ARG A 171 19.76 12.00 -13.97
CA ARG A 171 20.44 12.64 -12.83
C ARG A 171 19.93 14.07 -12.62
N PRO A 172 19.67 14.51 -11.39
CA PRO A 172 19.44 15.93 -11.12
C PRO A 172 20.67 16.77 -11.48
N ASP A 173 20.48 17.98 -11.98
CA ASP A 173 21.57 18.89 -12.39
C ASP A 173 22.67 19.05 -11.35
N ARG A 174 22.30 19.13 -10.07
CA ARG A 174 23.22 19.23 -8.93
C ARG A 174 24.10 18.00 -8.72
N TYR A 175 23.85 16.91 -9.41
CA TYR A 175 24.55 15.63 -9.30
C TYR A 175 24.88 15.07 -10.69
N ALA A 176 25.02 15.90 -11.72
CA ALA A 176 25.25 15.49 -13.11
C ALA A 176 26.50 14.58 -13.24
N ASP A 177 27.55 14.86 -12.44
CA ASP A 177 28.83 14.13 -12.46
C ASP A 177 28.85 12.91 -11.51
N VAL A 178 27.75 12.60 -10.83
CA VAL A 178 27.65 11.46 -9.91
C VAL A 178 27.01 10.27 -10.60
N GLU A 179 27.67 9.12 -10.56
CA GLU A 179 27.20 7.90 -11.24
C GLU A 179 26.34 7.03 -10.33
N THR A 180 26.63 6.97 -9.01
CA THR A 180 26.01 6.02 -8.09
C THR A 180 25.26 6.69 -6.95
N PHE A 181 24.08 6.14 -6.66
CA PHE A 181 23.14 6.65 -5.68
C PHE A 181 22.62 5.54 -4.76
N HIS A 182 22.11 5.88 -3.59
CA HIS A 182 21.44 4.91 -2.74
C HIS A 182 20.25 4.26 -3.45
N PRO A 183 20.17 2.92 -3.54
CA PRO A 183 19.07 2.19 -4.17
C PRO A 183 17.83 2.16 -3.26
N THR A 184 17.16 3.29 -3.11
CA THR A 184 15.98 3.41 -2.23
C THR A 184 14.86 2.46 -2.61
N PHE A 185 14.71 2.11 -3.92
CA PHE A 185 13.77 1.10 -4.36
C PHE A 185 14.01 -0.26 -3.68
N LEU A 186 15.29 -0.67 -3.58
CA LEU A 186 15.68 -1.93 -2.96
C LEU A 186 15.49 -1.88 -1.43
N TYR A 187 15.89 -0.77 -0.80
CA TYR A 187 15.71 -0.60 0.65
C TYR A 187 14.22 -0.67 1.01
N GLU A 188 13.35 0.00 0.25
CA GLU A 188 11.92 -0.01 0.49
C GLU A 188 11.30 -1.37 0.17
N ALA A 189 11.74 -2.04 -0.89
CA ALA A 189 11.29 -3.39 -1.22
C ALA A 189 11.63 -4.39 -0.12
N LEU A 190 12.88 -4.41 0.36
CA LEU A 190 13.34 -5.28 1.46
C LEU A 190 12.60 -4.96 2.76
N TRP A 191 12.38 -3.69 3.07
CA TRP A 191 11.58 -3.27 4.22
C TRP A 191 10.14 -3.77 4.12
N CYS A 192 9.50 -3.63 2.97
CA CYS A 192 8.14 -4.12 2.74
C CYS A 192 8.05 -5.65 2.90
N VAL A 193 9.05 -6.40 2.42
CA VAL A 193 9.12 -7.85 2.63
C VAL A 193 9.27 -8.18 4.11
N ALA A 194 10.17 -7.49 4.83
CA ALA A 194 10.34 -7.66 6.27
C ALA A 194 9.02 -7.37 7.03
N VAL A 195 8.34 -6.28 6.68
CA VAL A 195 7.02 -5.95 7.24
C VAL A 195 6.03 -7.08 6.98
N ALA A 196 5.94 -7.61 5.75
CA ALA A 196 5.04 -8.72 5.45
C ALA A 196 5.30 -9.95 6.35
N LEU A 197 6.56 -10.30 6.55
CA LEU A 197 6.97 -11.42 7.42
C LEU A 197 6.59 -11.14 8.88
N ILE A 198 6.84 -9.93 9.38
CA ILE A 198 6.46 -9.50 10.75
C ILE A 198 4.95 -9.58 10.91
N LEU A 199 4.16 -9.09 9.95
CA LEU A 199 2.69 -9.16 10.01
C LEU A 199 2.18 -10.59 10.10
N VAL A 200 2.72 -11.49 9.26
CA VAL A 200 2.33 -12.91 9.29
C VAL A 200 2.74 -13.58 10.59
N TRP A 201 3.94 -13.29 11.09
CA TRP A 201 4.42 -13.81 12.38
C TRP A 201 3.58 -13.29 13.55
N ALA A 202 3.35 -11.97 13.63
CA ALA A 202 2.57 -11.36 14.71
C ALA A 202 1.12 -11.86 14.72
N ASP A 203 0.51 -11.97 13.53
CA ASP A 203 -0.84 -12.48 13.39
C ASP A 203 -0.98 -13.93 13.87
N ARG A 204 -0.01 -14.79 13.54
CA ARG A 204 0.02 -16.19 14.02
C ARG A 204 0.27 -16.27 15.53
N ARG A 205 1.23 -15.47 16.03
CA ARG A 205 1.68 -15.53 17.44
C ARG A 205 0.65 -14.95 18.40
N PHE A 206 0.00 -13.84 18.04
CA PHE A 206 -0.90 -13.08 18.91
C PHE A 206 -2.38 -13.20 18.50
N ARG A 207 -2.71 -13.95 17.46
CA ARG A 207 -4.08 -14.11 16.94
C ARG A 207 -4.79 -12.76 16.79
N MET A 208 -4.13 -11.82 16.11
CA MET A 208 -4.61 -10.45 15.94
C MET A 208 -5.87 -10.40 15.09
N GLY A 209 -6.79 -9.51 15.44
CA GLY A 209 -8.04 -9.27 14.72
C GLY A 209 -8.49 -7.82 14.85
N HIS A 210 -9.72 -7.54 14.44
CA HIS A 210 -10.35 -6.22 14.55
C HIS A 210 -9.57 -5.09 13.87
N GLY A 211 -8.87 -5.35 12.74
CA GLY A 211 -8.08 -4.37 12.02
C GLY A 211 -6.67 -4.12 12.57
N ARG A 212 -6.23 -4.87 13.59
CA ARG A 212 -4.92 -4.66 14.24
C ARG A 212 -3.73 -5.08 13.38
N VAL A 213 -3.89 -6.09 12.50
CA VAL A 213 -2.83 -6.46 11.55
C VAL A 213 -2.66 -5.36 10.51
N PHE A 214 -3.75 -4.78 10.04
CA PHE A 214 -3.70 -3.65 9.12
C PHE A 214 -3.09 -2.40 9.78
N ALA A 215 -3.48 -2.10 11.03
CA ALA A 215 -2.87 -1.00 11.77
C ALA A 215 -1.36 -1.22 12.01
N LEU A 216 -0.94 -2.46 12.29
CA LEU A 216 0.49 -2.81 12.41
C LEU A 216 1.23 -2.62 11.07
N TYR A 217 0.59 -2.98 9.95
CA TYR A 217 1.13 -2.67 8.62
C TYR A 217 1.34 -1.16 8.45
N VAL A 218 0.34 -0.34 8.76
CA VAL A 218 0.45 1.12 8.65
C VAL A 218 1.60 1.64 9.52
N ALA A 219 1.70 1.20 10.77
CA ALA A 219 2.76 1.62 11.67
C ALA A 219 4.17 1.25 11.14
N LEU A 220 4.39 0.00 10.77
CA LEU A 220 5.70 -0.45 10.28
C LEU A 220 6.07 0.16 8.93
N TYR A 221 5.10 0.28 8.02
CA TYR A 221 5.34 0.91 6.72
C TYR A 221 5.72 2.38 6.86
N THR A 222 4.97 3.15 7.66
CA THR A 222 5.25 4.58 7.87
C THR A 222 6.57 4.81 8.60
N LEU A 223 6.98 3.91 9.50
CA LEU A 223 8.29 3.95 10.14
C LEU A 223 9.42 3.86 9.11
N GLY A 224 9.40 2.84 8.24
CA GLY A 224 10.40 2.70 7.18
C GLY A 224 10.33 3.82 6.16
N ARG A 225 9.12 4.27 5.81
CA ARG A 225 8.92 5.39 4.88
C ARG A 225 9.53 6.68 5.42
N SER A 226 9.38 6.98 6.69
CA SER A 226 10.00 8.16 7.31
C SER A 226 11.52 8.15 7.16
N TYR A 227 12.17 7.01 7.37
CA TYR A 227 13.61 6.88 7.21
C TYR A 227 14.05 7.01 5.73
N ILE A 228 13.40 6.26 4.83
CA ILE A 228 13.75 6.26 3.41
C ILE A 228 13.54 7.64 2.79
N GLU A 229 12.51 8.38 3.21
CA GLU A 229 12.24 9.74 2.74
C GLU A 229 13.42 10.70 3.04
N THR A 230 14.18 10.47 4.11
CA THR A 230 15.36 11.30 4.42
C THR A 230 16.56 11.04 3.50
N LEU A 231 16.58 9.91 2.81
CA LEU A 231 17.63 9.56 1.86
C LEU A 231 17.37 10.10 0.45
N ARG A 232 16.13 10.41 0.11
CA ARG A 232 15.70 10.78 -1.24
C ARG A 232 16.18 12.17 -1.64
N VAL A 233 16.49 12.34 -2.94
CA VAL A 233 16.98 13.60 -3.51
C VAL A 233 15.97 14.31 -4.41
N ASP A 234 14.86 13.67 -4.76
CA ASP A 234 13.81 14.27 -5.59
C ASP A 234 13.19 15.49 -4.90
N PRO A 235 12.70 16.48 -5.67
CA PRO A 235 12.02 17.65 -5.12
C PRO A 235 10.80 17.25 -4.27
N ALA A 236 10.67 17.82 -3.08
CA ALA A 236 9.52 17.59 -2.22
C ALA A 236 9.13 18.87 -1.50
N ARG A 237 7.84 18.99 -1.18
CA ARG A 237 7.34 20.08 -0.37
C ARG A 237 7.79 19.90 1.08
N GLU A 238 8.44 20.92 1.61
CA GLU A 238 8.89 20.94 3.01
C GLU A 238 7.96 21.80 3.88
N VAL A 239 7.75 21.36 5.10
CA VAL A 239 7.01 22.05 6.14
C VAL A 239 7.82 21.96 7.42
N LEU A 240 8.17 23.09 8.02
CA LEU A 240 9.02 23.19 9.24
C LEU A 240 10.36 22.42 9.09
N GLY A 241 10.99 22.50 7.92
CA GLY A 241 12.29 21.89 7.64
C GLY A 241 12.26 20.36 7.44
N LEU A 242 11.08 19.76 7.36
CA LEU A 242 10.89 18.34 7.04
C LEU A 242 9.98 18.18 5.83
N ARG A 243 10.24 17.16 5.03
CA ARG A 243 9.40 16.79 3.89
C ARG A 243 7.98 16.44 4.38
N LEU A 244 6.95 16.89 3.68
CA LEU A 244 5.54 16.65 4.05
C LEU A 244 5.23 15.16 4.30
N ASN A 245 5.87 14.27 3.55
CA ASN A 245 5.70 12.82 3.71
C ASN A 245 6.19 12.31 5.08
N VAL A 246 7.17 12.96 5.70
CA VAL A 246 7.63 12.61 7.06
C VAL A 246 6.53 12.94 8.07
N TRP A 247 5.94 14.13 7.99
CA TRP A 247 4.83 14.52 8.85
C TRP A 247 3.63 13.59 8.71
N THR A 248 3.25 13.28 7.47
CA THR A 248 2.17 12.32 7.20
C THR A 248 2.48 10.95 7.82
N SER A 249 3.73 10.49 7.71
CA SER A 249 4.15 9.21 8.28
C SER A 249 4.09 9.22 9.81
N VAL A 250 4.52 10.28 10.47
CA VAL A 250 4.47 10.41 11.94
C VAL A 250 3.02 10.39 12.44
N VAL A 251 2.13 11.14 11.79
CA VAL A 251 0.70 11.19 12.16
C VAL A 251 0.04 9.82 11.99
N LEU A 252 0.27 9.16 10.85
CA LEU A 252 -0.30 7.83 10.58
C LEU A 252 0.28 6.77 11.51
N PHE A 253 1.58 6.84 11.83
CA PHE A 253 2.21 5.96 12.81
C PHE A 253 1.55 6.09 14.19
N ALA A 254 1.42 7.32 14.69
CA ALA A 254 0.79 7.58 15.97
C ALA A 254 -0.67 7.09 16.01
N ALA A 255 -1.45 7.38 14.96
CA ALA A 255 -2.83 6.92 14.83
C ALA A 255 -2.93 5.38 14.83
N ALA A 256 -2.04 4.70 14.09
CA ALA A 256 -2.00 3.24 14.02
C ALA A 256 -1.66 2.61 15.38
N VAL A 257 -0.67 3.16 16.10
CA VAL A 257 -0.28 2.68 17.44
C VAL A 257 -1.43 2.89 18.44
N ILE A 258 -2.05 4.07 18.44
CA ILE A 258 -3.21 4.36 19.28
C ILE A 258 -4.34 3.36 18.98
N TYR A 259 -4.64 3.12 17.70
CA TYR A 259 -5.66 2.15 17.29
C TYR A 259 -5.35 0.74 17.81
N ILE A 260 -4.11 0.27 17.67
CA ILE A 260 -3.70 -1.05 18.15
C ILE A 260 -3.94 -1.17 19.68
N VAL A 261 -3.49 -0.18 20.46
CA VAL A 261 -3.61 -0.17 21.91
C VAL A 261 -5.08 -0.14 22.35
N VAL A 262 -5.86 0.78 21.79
CA VAL A 262 -7.30 0.94 22.12
C VAL A 262 -8.08 -0.31 21.70
N SER A 263 -7.90 -0.79 20.48
CA SER A 263 -8.58 -1.97 19.96
C SER A 263 -8.21 -3.24 20.76
N ALA A 264 -6.96 -3.39 21.20
CA ALA A 264 -6.52 -4.52 22.00
C ALA A 264 -7.18 -4.55 23.40
N ARG A 265 -7.43 -3.36 23.99
CA ARG A 265 -8.11 -3.24 25.29
C ARG A 265 -9.63 -3.46 25.17
N MET A 266 -10.25 -2.93 24.11
CA MET A 266 -11.71 -2.96 23.97
C MET A 266 -12.23 -4.28 23.36
N ARG A 267 -11.44 -4.94 22.51
CA ARG A 267 -11.85 -6.13 21.75
C ARG A 267 -10.73 -7.17 21.75
N PRO A 268 -10.54 -7.92 22.84
CA PRO A 268 -9.48 -8.93 22.93
C PRO A 268 -9.72 -10.08 21.93
N GLY A 269 -8.65 -10.69 21.47
CA GLY A 269 -8.70 -11.85 20.57
C GLY A 269 -8.94 -11.49 19.10
N ARG A 270 -9.40 -12.48 18.34
CA ARG A 270 -9.75 -12.36 16.91
C ARG A 270 -11.23 -12.65 16.75
N GLU A 271 -11.89 -11.86 15.89
CA GLU A 271 -13.26 -12.10 15.46
C GLU A 271 -13.40 -13.45 14.75
N VAL A 272 -14.53 -14.12 14.94
CA VAL A 272 -14.90 -15.35 14.23
C VAL A 272 -15.78 -14.97 13.03
N LEU A 273 -15.33 -15.33 11.84
CA LEU A 273 -16.08 -15.08 10.60
C LEU A 273 -17.17 -16.17 10.44
N GLY A 274 -18.36 -15.77 10.01
CA GLY A 274 -19.44 -16.71 9.67
C GLY A 274 -20.36 -17.11 10.83
N GLN A 275 -20.16 -16.60 12.04
CA GLN A 275 -21.19 -16.70 13.09
C GLN A 275 -22.15 -15.51 13.02
N PRO A 276 -23.48 -15.72 13.11
CA PRO A 276 -24.40 -14.62 13.34
C PRO A 276 -24.00 -13.91 14.65
N PRO A 277 -24.30 -12.60 14.79
CA PRO A 277 -24.11 -11.92 16.06
C PRO A 277 -24.80 -12.73 17.17
N PRO A 278 -24.20 -12.82 18.38
CA PRO A 278 -24.88 -13.47 19.50
C PRO A 278 -26.26 -12.81 19.63
N GLU A 279 -27.30 -13.65 19.71
CA GLU A 279 -28.64 -13.16 20.03
C GLU A 279 -28.53 -12.33 21.33
N PRO A 280 -29.19 -11.16 21.37
CA PRO A 280 -29.24 -10.40 22.61
C PRO A 280 -29.75 -11.31 23.70
N GLU A 281 -29.01 -11.43 24.80
CA GLU A 281 -29.44 -12.16 25.99
C GLU A 281 -30.90 -11.74 26.29
N PRO A 282 -31.82 -12.70 26.41
CA PRO A 282 -33.18 -12.34 26.74
C PRO A 282 -33.16 -11.50 28.03
N ALA A 283 -33.71 -10.30 27.91
CA ALA A 283 -33.83 -9.43 29.07
C ALA A 283 -34.47 -10.26 30.21
N LEU A 284 -33.75 -10.37 31.32
CA LEU A 284 -34.28 -11.01 32.53
C LEU A 284 -35.66 -10.41 32.76
N ALA A 285 -36.68 -11.27 32.66
CA ALA A 285 -38.03 -10.86 33.01
C ALA A 285 -38.00 -10.22 34.39
N PRO A 286 -38.68 -9.09 34.61
CA PRO A 286 -38.77 -8.51 35.94
C PRO A 286 -39.35 -9.59 36.86
N ALA A 287 -38.71 -9.76 38.03
CA ALA A 287 -39.21 -10.66 39.07
C ALA A 287 -40.58 -10.15 39.45
N ASP A 288 -41.62 -10.82 38.93
CA ASP A 288 -43.02 -10.57 39.32
C ASP A 288 -43.13 -10.85 40.82
N ASP A 289 -43.66 -9.89 41.50
CA ASP A 289 -43.96 -9.80 42.91
C ASP A 289 -44.55 -11.12 43.43
N ILE A 290 -43.80 -11.76 44.33
CA ILE A 290 -44.38 -12.80 45.20
C ILE A 290 -45.26 -12.07 46.22
N GLU A 291 -46.51 -11.84 45.83
CA GLU A 291 -47.53 -11.30 46.72
C GLU A 291 -47.88 -12.33 47.79
N HIS A 292 -47.64 -11.92 49.02
CA HIS A 292 -47.96 -12.64 50.25
C HIS A 292 -49.37 -13.15 50.25
N GLN A 293 -49.58 -14.44 50.19
CA GLN A 293 -50.76 -15.06 50.81
C GLN A 293 -50.36 -15.49 52.23
N LYS A 294 -50.88 -14.76 53.22
CA LYS A 294 -50.98 -15.20 54.62
C LYS A 294 -52.29 -15.93 54.84
N PRO A 295 -52.30 -16.91 55.76
CA PRO A 295 -53.46 -17.77 56.06
C PRO A 295 -54.60 -17.06 56.77
#